data_8266f20fe4cde21efcfce4d98e1d7ffc
#
_entry.id   8266f20fe4cde21efcfce4d98e1d7ffc
#
_cell.length_a   1.000
_cell.length_b   1.000
_cell.length_c   1.000
_cell.angle_alpha   90.00
_cell.angle_beta   90.00
_cell.angle_gamma   90.00
#
_symmetry.space_group_name_H-M   'P 1'
#
loop_
_entity.id
_entity.type
_entity.pdbx_description
1 polymer ?
#
loop_
_entity_poly.entity_id
_entity_poly.type
_entity_poly.pdbx_seq_one_letter_code
_entity_poly.pdbx_strand_id
1 'polypeptide(L)'
;LDFEGLYPSIMMAHNLCYSSLVLDPRYGNIEGVKYEDFKIGVQTYRFAQNVPSLLPEILGELKAFRKQAKRDMAQADDNMKKVFNGKQLAYKISMNSVYGFTGASKGMLPCVAIASSVTFEGRHMIEQTKDYVEANFPGARVRYGDTDSVMVEFDVQHRTGQEALEYSWKLGEQAASECNKLFKSPKNLELEKVYYPYILYSKK
;
A
#
# COMPACT_ATOMS: atom_id res chain seq x y z
N LEU A 1 5.41 -5.03 -9.68
CA LEU A 1 5.46 -3.95 -8.68
C LEU A 1 4.42 -4.23 -7.61
N ASP A 2 4.75 -4.01 -6.36
CA ASP A 2 3.89 -4.35 -5.22
C ASP A 2 3.93 -3.24 -4.16
N PHE A 3 2.79 -2.93 -3.55
CA PHE A 3 2.72 -1.93 -2.49
C PHE A 3 3.02 -2.54 -1.12
N GLU A 4 4.01 -2.01 -0.42
CA GLU A 4 4.36 -2.47 0.92
C GLU A 4 3.24 -2.19 1.93
N GLY A 5 2.46 -3.24 2.27
CA GLY A 5 1.38 -3.13 3.25
C GLY A 5 0.37 -2.05 2.88
N LEU A 6 -0.25 -2.16 1.71
CA LEU A 6 -1.10 -1.14 1.09
C LEU A 6 -2.11 -0.54 2.07
N TYR A 7 -3.00 -1.33 2.64
CA TYR A 7 -4.08 -0.82 3.49
C TYR A 7 -3.61 -0.13 4.77
N PRO A 8 -2.68 -0.71 5.55
CA PRO A 8 -2.07 -0.01 6.68
C PRO A 8 -1.38 1.30 6.28
N SER A 9 -0.68 1.31 5.14
CA SER A 9 0.02 2.51 4.66
C SER A 9 -0.95 3.63 4.26
N ILE A 10 -2.09 3.28 3.65
CA ILE A 10 -3.17 4.24 3.34
C ILE A 10 -3.77 4.82 4.63
N MET A 11 -4.08 3.97 5.61
CA MET A 11 -4.62 4.44 6.90
C MET A 11 -3.68 5.44 7.58
N MET A 12 -2.36 5.17 7.58
CA MET A 12 -1.36 6.09 8.13
C MET A 12 -1.22 7.37 7.30
N ALA A 13 -1.17 7.26 5.97
CA ALA A 13 -0.95 8.40 5.08
C ALA A 13 -2.09 9.43 5.12
N HIS A 14 -3.32 8.95 5.27
CA HIS A 14 -4.54 9.76 5.22
C HIS A 14 -5.24 9.88 6.57
N ASN A 15 -4.54 9.52 7.64
CA ASN A 15 -5.04 9.60 9.02
C ASN A 15 -6.44 8.99 9.19
N LEU A 16 -6.69 7.80 8.59
CA LEU A 16 -8.00 7.15 8.63
C LEU A 16 -8.22 6.43 9.96
N CYS A 17 -9.02 7.03 10.81
CA CYS A 17 -9.32 6.54 12.17
C CYS A 17 -10.73 6.92 12.57
N TYR A 18 -11.28 6.24 13.56
CA TYR A 18 -12.56 6.62 14.20
C TYR A 18 -12.49 8.03 14.81
N SER A 19 -11.34 8.38 15.42
CA SER A 19 -11.13 9.67 16.08
C SER A 19 -10.89 10.84 15.12
N SER A 20 -10.50 10.56 13.86
CA SER A 20 -10.30 11.59 12.84
C SER A 20 -11.51 11.75 11.91
N LEU A 21 -12.45 10.79 11.91
CA LEU A 21 -13.67 10.83 11.10
C LEU A 21 -14.62 11.91 11.61
N VAL A 22 -15.00 12.82 10.72
CA VAL A 22 -15.98 13.87 11.00
C VAL A 22 -17.40 13.31 10.81
N LEU A 23 -18.10 13.08 11.91
CA LEU A 23 -19.49 12.60 11.88
C LEU A 23 -20.50 13.74 11.94
N ASP A 24 -20.17 14.84 12.63
CA ASP A 24 -21.02 16.00 12.77
C ASP A 24 -20.45 17.19 12.00
N PRO A 25 -21.23 17.81 11.09
CA PRO A 25 -20.79 18.95 10.27
C PRO A 25 -20.22 20.12 11.09
N ARG A 26 -20.61 20.28 12.34
CA ARG A 26 -20.08 21.32 13.25
C ARG A 26 -18.58 21.19 13.48
N TYR A 27 -18.04 20.00 13.37
CA TYR A 27 -16.59 19.72 13.50
C TYR A 27 -15.85 19.62 12.16
N GLY A 28 -16.55 19.90 11.07
CA GLY A 28 -15.98 19.81 9.72
C GLY A 28 -15.15 21.01 9.26
N ASN A 29 -15.05 22.07 10.09
CA ASN A 29 -14.27 23.26 9.75
C ASN A 29 -13.74 23.96 11.02
N ILE A 30 -12.89 23.25 11.77
CA ILE A 30 -12.24 23.79 12.97
C ILE A 30 -10.98 24.54 12.52
N GLU A 31 -10.77 25.75 13.05
CA GLU A 31 -9.60 26.55 12.77
C GLU A 31 -8.29 25.79 13.11
N GLY A 32 -7.33 25.80 12.18
CA GLY A 32 -6.06 25.09 12.32
C GLY A 32 -6.11 23.61 12.01
N VAL A 33 -7.29 23.01 11.81
CA VAL A 33 -7.42 21.61 11.38
C VAL A 33 -7.50 21.51 9.87
N LYS A 34 -6.67 20.61 9.30
CA LYS A 34 -6.73 20.24 7.87
C LYS A 34 -7.63 19.05 7.69
N TYR A 35 -8.39 19.03 6.61
CA TYR A 35 -9.32 17.95 6.30
C TYR A 35 -9.05 17.37 4.91
N GLU A 36 -9.37 16.09 4.75
CA GLU A 36 -9.34 15.39 3.48
C GLU A 36 -10.69 14.69 3.27
N ASP A 37 -11.24 14.84 2.06
CA ASP A 37 -12.56 14.33 1.69
C ASP A 37 -12.42 13.16 0.71
N PHE A 38 -13.04 12.04 1.05
CA PHE A 38 -13.16 10.86 0.20
C PHE A 38 -14.58 10.79 -0.38
N LYS A 39 -14.70 11.09 -1.68
CA LYS A 39 -15.98 11.03 -2.40
C LYS A 39 -16.17 9.63 -3.01
N ILE A 40 -17.06 8.84 -2.43
CA ILE A 40 -17.28 7.44 -2.80
C ILE A 40 -18.75 7.28 -3.20
N GLY A 41 -19.01 7.28 -4.50
CA GLY A 41 -20.36 7.33 -5.02
C GLY A 41 -21.10 8.61 -4.59
N VAL A 42 -22.21 8.45 -3.89
CA VAL A 42 -23.00 9.57 -3.34
C VAL A 42 -22.57 10.00 -1.94
N GLN A 43 -21.67 9.28 -1.31
CA GLN A 43 -21.19 9.56 0.05
C GLN A 43 -19.87 10.33 0.01
N THR A 44 -19.70 11.25 0.96
CA THR A 44 -18.42 11.92 1.21
C THR A 44 -18.03 11.70 2.65
N TYR A 45 -16.86 11.11 2.85
CA TYR A 45 -16.28 10.91 4.18
C TYR A 45 -15.15 11.90 4.39
N ARG A 46 -15.20 12.66 5.49
CA ARG A 46 -14.21 13.68 5.84
C ARG A 46 -13.39 13.24 7.03
N PHE A 47 -12.06 13.33 6.90
CA PHE A 47 -11.12 12.98 7.96
C PHE A 47 -10.18 14.15 8.27
N ALA A 48 -9.99 14.43 9.57
CA ALA A 48 -9.01 15.40 10.05
C ALA A 48 -7.58 14.84 9.87
N GLN A 49 -6.68 15.62 9.27
CA GLN A 49 -5.37 15.12 8.83
C GLN A 49 -4.21 15.42 9.81
N ASN A 50 -4.21 16.59 10.42
CA ASN A 50 -3.12 17.08 11.28
C ASN A 50 -3.43 16.93 12.77
N VAL A 51 -4.21 15.93 13.13
CA VAL A 51 -4.54 15.57 14.50
C VAL A 51 -4.01 14.17 14.81
N PRO A 52 -3.52 13.90 16.03
CA PRO A 52 -3.11 12.55 16.41
C PRO A 52 -4.30 11.60 16.40
N SER A 53 -4.11 10.38 15.93
CA SER A 53 -5.17 9.39 15.81
C SER A 53 -4.67 7.99 16.15
N LEU A 54 -5.46 7.25 16.88
CA LEU A 54 -5.08 5.98 17.51
C LEU A 54 -4.64 4.90 16.49
N LEU A 55 -5.42 4.67 15.43
CA LEU A 55 -5.10 3.58 14.49
C LEU A 55 -3.83 3.86 13.69
N PRO A 56 -3.61 5.05 13.10
CA PRO A 56 -2.34 5.41 12.47
C PRO A 56 -1.14 5.31 13.41
N GLU A 57 -1.27 5.68 14.68
CA GLU A 57 -0.22 5.57 15.68
C GLU A 57 0.16 4.12 15.95
N ILE A 58 -0.81 3.26 16.26
CA ILE A 58 -0.62 1.81 16.44
C ILE A 58 0.04 1.18 15.20
N LEU A 59 -0.43 1.52 14.00
CA LEU A 59 0.13 1.01 12.75
C LEU A 59 1.58 1.46 12.54
N GLY A 60 1.90 2.70 12.91
CA GLY A 60 3.26 3.24 12.87
C GLY A 60 4.21 2.48 13.79
N GLU A 61 3.79 2.20 15.02
CA GLU A 61 4.56 1.39 15.98
C GLU A 61 4.77 -0.05 15.47
N LEU A 62 3.70 -0.71 15.02
CA LEU A 62 3.79 -2.07 14.48
C LEU A 62 4.70 -2.14 13.25
N LYS A 63 4.67 -1.12 12.37
CA LYS A 63 5.59 -1.01 11.22
C LYS A 63 7.03 -0.86 11.69
N ALA A 64 7.29 -0.06 12.70
CA ALA A 64 8.61 0.12 13.29
C ALA A 64 9.15 -1.19 13.90
N PHE A 65 8.33 -1.88 14.68
CA PHE A 65 8.68 -3.17 15.28
C PHE A 65 8.95 -4.25 14.22
N ARG A 66 8.15 -4.30 13.16
CA ARG A 66 8.39 -5.21 12.02
C ARG A 66 9.72 -4.91 11.33
N LYS A 67 10.01 -3.64 11.09
CA LYS A 67 11.28 -3.22 10.48
C LYS A 67 12.47 -3.61 11.35
N GLN A 68 12.36 -3.46 12.66
CA GLN A 68 13.40 -3.89 13.60
C GLN A 68 13.57 -5.42 13.57
N ALA A 69 12.48 -6.19 13.63
CA ALA A 69 12.55 -7.66 13.57
C ALA A 69 13.20 -8.16 12.27
N LYS A 70 12.95 -7.49 11.12
CA LYS A 70 13.63 -7.80 9.85
C LYS A 70 15.15 -7.50 9.90
N ARG A 71 15.57 -6.42 10.56
CA ARG A 71 16.99 -6.08 10.75
C ARG A 71 17.68 -7.11 11.64
N ASP A 72 17.05 -7.46 12.76
CA ASP A 72 17.57 -8.45 13.71
C ASP A 72 17.70 -9.82 13.01
N MET A 73 16.72 -10.18 12.18
CA MET A 73 16.74 -11.40 11.37
C MET A 73 17.93 -11.45 10.40
N ALA A 74 18.30 -10.32 9.80
CA ALA A 74 19.42 -10.26 8.85
C ALA A 74 20.78 -10.52 9.52
N GLN A 75 20.91 -10.25 10.82
CA GLN A 75 22.14 -10.39 11.60
C GLN A 75 22.17 -11.66 12.47
N ALA A 76 21.08 -12.43 12.51
CA ALA A 76 20.90 -13.57 13.39
C ALA A 76 21.48 -14.87 12.79
N ASP A 77 21.78 -15.84 13.66
CA ASP A 77 22.03 -17.22 13.28
C ASP A 77 20.76 -17.92 12.78
N ASP A 78 20.89 -19.11 12.21
CA ASP A 78 19.78 -19.82 11.56
C ASP A 78 18.61 -20.16 12.50
N ASN A 79 18.86 -20.36 13.80
CA ASN A 79 17.81 -20.61 14.78
C ASN A 79 17.06 -19.32 15.11
N MET A 80 17.80 -18.25 15.39
CA MET A 80 17.20 -16.95 15.68
C MET A 80 16.53 -16.32 14.46
N LYS A 81 17.00 -16.59 13.22
CA LYS A 81 16.28 -16.20 11.99
C LYS A 81 14.85 -16.72 11.97
N LYS A 82 14.62 -17.96 12.38
CA LYS A 82 13.26 -18.53 12.45
C LYS A 82 12.38 -17.78 13.45
N VAL A 83 12.94 -17.43 14.61
CA VAL A 83 12.25 -16.66 15.66
C VAL A 83 11.88 -15.27 15.16
N PHE A 84 12.84 -14.54 14.60
CA PHE A 84 12.61 -13.20 14.08
C PHE A 84 11.67 -13.19 12.85
N ASN A 85 11.72 -14.26 12.03
CA ASN A 85 10.75 -14.42 10.94
C ASN A 85 9.33 -14.61 11.49
N GLY A 86 9.14 -15.42 12.52
CA GLY A 86 7.84 -15.54 13.21
C GLY A 86 7.37 -14.20 13.77
N LYS A 87 8.27 -13.45 14.42
CA LYS A 87 8.00 -12.14 15.00
C LYS A 87 7.56 -11.10 13.94
N GLN A 88 8.32 -10.99 12.82
CA GLN A 88 7.96 -10.04 11.75
C GLN A 88 6.65 -10.41 11.04
N LEU A 89 6.33 -11.72 10.93
CA LEU A 89 5.05 -12.19 10.39
C LEU A 89 3.89 -11.86 11.33
N ALA A 90 4.06 -12.03 12.64
CA ALA A 90 3.06 -11.65 13.63
C ALA A 90 2.70 -10.16 13.53
N TYR A 91 3.70 -9.28 13.42
CA TYR A 91 3.46 -7.84 13.20
C TYR A 91 2.75 -7.57 11.87
N LYS A 92 3.11 -8.26 10.78
CA LYS A 92 2.41 -8.14 9.49
C LYS A 92 0.92 -8.49 9.60
N ILE A 93 0.62 -9.61 10.27
CA ILE A 93 -0.76 -10.07 10.49
C ILE A 93 -1.52 -9.06 11.35
N SER A 94 -0.93 -8.58 12.45
CA SER A 94 -1.54 -7.58 13.32
C SER A 94 -1.88 -6.29 12.57
N MET A 95 -0.96 -5.77 11.74
CA MET A 95 -1.21 -4.57 10.94
C MET A 95 -2.38 -4.77 9.96
N ASN A 96 -2.43 -5.89 9.26
CA ASN A 96 -3.51 -6.19 8.32
C ASN A 96 -4.84 -6.39 9.03
N SER A 97 -4.83 -6.92 10.25
CA SER A 97 -6.03 -7.11 11.08
C SER A 97 -6.64 -5.78 11.53
N VAL A 98 -5.82 -4.73 11.72
CA VAL A 98 -6.32 -3.39 12.05
C VAL A 98 -7.26 -2.85 10.97
N TYR A 99 -6.92 -3.02 9.70
CA TYR A 99 -7.85 -2.72 8.61
C TYR A 99 -9.02 -3.72 8.58
N GLY A 100 -8.74 -5.03 8.72
CA GLY A 100 -9.72 -6.11 8.57
C GLY A 100 -10.92 -5.95 9.50
N PHE A 101 -10.72 -5.54 10.76
CA PHE A 101 -11.84 -5.39 11.68
C PHE A 101 -12.72 -4.16 11.37
N THR A 102 -12.18 -3.10 10.73
CA THR A 102 -12.99 -1.94 10.32
C THR A 102 -13.96 -2.29 9.18
N GLY A 103 -13.59 -3.26 8.32
CA GLY A 103 -14.41 -3.74 7.21
C GLY A 103 -15.36 -4.89 7.56
N ALA A 104 -15.20 -5.50 8.74
CA ALA A 104 -16.01 -6.64 9.15
C ALA A 104 -17.40 -6.20 9.63
N SER A 105 -18.42 -6.29 8.80
CA SER A 105 -19.79 -5.83 9.11
C SER A 105 -20.42 -6.45 10.37
N LYS A 106 -19.99 -7.67 10.73
CA LYS A 106 -20.39 -8.37 11.96
C LYS A 106 -19.32 -8.28 13.06
N GLY A 107 -18.30 -7.45 12.88
CA GLY A 107 -17.25 -7.22 13.86
C GLY A 107 -17.72 -6.37 15.03
N MET A 108 -16.84 -6.20 16.02
CA MET A 108 -17.15 -5.38 17.20
C MET A 108 -17.15 -3.86 16.91
N LEU A 109 -16.36 -3.41 15.96
CA LEU A 109 -16.15 -2.00 15.61
C LEU A 109 -16.14 -1.77 14.09
N PRO A 110 -17.23 -2.10 13.36
CA PRO A 110 -17.28 -1.86 11.93
C PRO A 110 -17.33 -0.36 11.64
N CYS A 111 -16.59 0.09 10.62
CA CYS A 111 -16.63 1.47 10.14
C CYS A 111 -16.53 1.52 8.62
N VAL A 112 -17.68 1.57 7.96
CA VAL A 112 -17.77 1.61 6.50
C VAL A 112 -17.00 2.80 5.94
N ALA A 113 -17.02 3.96 6.61
CA ALA A 113 -16.30 5.14 6.17
C ALA A 113 -14.79 4.88 6.04
N ILE A 114 -14.17 4.24 7.03
CA ILE A 114 -12.74 3.88 6.98
C ILE A 114 -12.50 2.83 5.90
N ALA A 115 -13.23 1.72 5.94
CA ALA A 115 -13.02 0.60 5.03
C ALA A 115 -13.19 1.00 3.55
N SER A 116 -14.23 1.80 3.25
CA SER A 116 -14.49 2.29 1.89
C SER A 116 -13.43 3.29 1.42
N SER A 117 -12.97 4.19 2.31
CA SER A 117 -11.91 5.15 1.98
C SER A 117 -10.58 4.45 1.70
N VAL A 118 -10.23 3.42 2.48
CA VAL A 118 -9.01 2.62 2.25
C VAL A 118 -9.06 1.91 0.90
N THR A 119 -10.17 1.23 0.58
CA THR A 119 -10.30 0.50 -0.69
C THR A 119 -10.43 1.44 -1.89
N PHE A 120 -11.06 2.60 -1.73
CA PHE A 120 -11.14 3.63 -2.75
C PHE A 120 -9.74 4.16 -3.10
N GLU A 121 -8.97 4.55 -2.09
CA GLU A 121 -7.61 5.04 -2.28
C GLU A 121 -6.69 3.96 -2.87
N GLY A 122 -6.82 2.70 -2.41
CA GLY A 122 -6.04 1.58 -2.98
C GLY A 122 -6.28 1.40 -4.48
N ARG A 123 -7.53 1.44 -4.93
CA ARG A 123 -7.84 1.39 -6.37
C ARG A 123 -7.25 2.58 -7.13
N HIS A 124 -7.38 3.78 -6.57
CA HIS A 124 -6.83 4.99 -7.18
C HIS A 124 -5.30 4.91 -7.35
N MET A 125 -4.60 4.39 -6.35
CA MET A 125 -3.15 4.17 -6.42
C MET A 125 -2.75 3.19 -7.53
N ILE A 126 -3.49 2.09 -7.70
CA ILE A 126 -3.26 1.13 -8.78
C ILE A 126 -3.48 1.79 -10.15
N GLU A 127 -4.57 2.56 -10.32
CA GLU A 127 -4.86 3.29 -11.55
C GLU A 127 -3.78 4.33 -11.86
N GLN A 128 -3.38 5.14 -10.87
CA GLN A 128 -2.29 6.11 -11.02
C GLN A 128 -0.96 5.44 -11.40
N THR A 129 -0.63 4.30 -10.79
CA THR A 129 0.58 3.54 -11.13
C THR A 129 0.53 3.09 -12.59
N LYS A 130 -0.61 2.51 -13.02
CA LYS A 130 -0.80 2.08 -14.41
C LYS A 130 -0.63 3.23 -15.38
N ASP A 131 -1.37 4.31 -15.17
CA ASP A 131 -1.37 5.47 -16.07
C ASP A 131 0.02 6.11 -16.16
N TYR A 132 0.71 6.22 -15.03
CA TYR A 132 2.07 6.75 -14.99
C TYR A 132 3.05 5.88 -15.76
N VAL A 133 3.04 4.57 -15.53
CA VAL A 133 3.97 3.63 -16.17
C VAL A 133 3.72 3.58 -17.67
N GLU A 134 2.47 3.46 -18.11
CA GLU A 134 2.13 3.41 -19.55
C GLU A 134 2.44 4.74 -20.28
N ALA A 135 2.38 5.88 -19.58
CA ALA A 135 2.70 7.19 -20.16
C ALA A 135 4.21 7.49 -20.22
N ASN A 136 4.99 7.03 -19.25
CA ASN A 136 6.39 7.46 -19.09
C ASN A 136 7.43 6.40 -19.48
N PHE A 137 7.02 5.15 -19.66
CA PHE A 137 7.89 4.05 -20.09
C PHE A 137 7.49 3.57 -21.48
N PRO A 138 8.21 3.96 -22.55
CA PRO A 138 7.86 3.61 -23.92
C PRO A 138 7.70 2.09 -24.10
N GLY A 139 6.57 1.67 -24.67
CA GLY A 139 6.25 0.26 -24.90
C GLY A 139 5.83 -0.52 -23.65
N ALA A 140 5.82 0.09 -22.45
CA ALA A 140 5.34 -0.56 -21.26
C ALA A 140 3.81 -0.75 -21.29
N ARG A 141 3.35 -1.90 -20.80
CA ARG A 141 1.92 -2.22 -20.68
C ARG A 141 1.63 -2.92 -19.36
N VAL A 142 0.60 -2.46 -18.69
CA VAL A 142 0.08 -3.16 -17.50
C VAL A 142 -0.82 -4.31 -17.95
N ARG A 143 -0.36 -5.54 -17.73
CA ARG A 143 -1.06 -6.76 -18.15
C ARG A 143 -2.06 -7.26 -17.12
N TYR A 144 -1.80 -7.02 -15.85
CA TYR A 144 -2.66 -7.45 -14.74
C TYR A 144 -2.43 -6.55 -13.53
N GLY A 145 -3.49 -6.32 -12.77
CA GLY A 145 -3.46 -5.68 -11.45
C GLY A 145 -4.30 -6.48 -10.47
N ASP A 146 -3.79 -6.64 -9.28
CA ASP A 146 -4.55 -7.18 -8.14
C ASP A 146 -4.43 -6.17 -6.98
N THR A 147 -5.21 -6.31 -5.98
CA THR A 147 -5.40 -5.46 -4.80
C THR A 147 -4.26 -4.49 -4.46
N ASP A 148 -3.02 -4.96 -4.46
CA ASP A 148 -1.80 -4.24 -4.05
C ASP A 148 -0.63 -4.40 -5.04
N SER A 149 -0.84 -5.06 -6.17
CA SER A 149 0.20 -5.33 -7.13
C SER A 149 -0.17 -4.98 -8.58
N VAL A 150 0.87 -4.63 -9.36
CA VAL A 150 0.76 -4.30 -10.79
C VAL A 150 1.79 -5.10 -11.56
N MET A 151 1.34 -5.92 -12.52
CA MET A 151 2.19 -6.67 -13.45
C MET A 151 2.43 -5.85 -14.70
N VAL A 152 3.66 -5.38 -14.85
CA VAL A 152 4.08 -4.54 -15.98
C VAL A 152 4.94 -5.36 -16.93
N GLU A 153 4.58 -5.35 -18.20
CA GLU A 153 5.44 -5.79 -19.29
C GLU A 153 6.19 -4.57 -19.82
N PHE A 154 7.52 -4.59 -19.73
CA PHE A 154 8.37 -3.57 -20.32
C PHE A 154 8.86 -4.02 -21.69
N ASP A 155 9.01 -3.07 -22.61
CA ASP A 155 9.69 -3.32 -23.87
C ASP A 155 11.20 -3.50 -23.60
N VAL A 156 11.65 -4.72 -23.71
CA VAL A 156 13.08 -5.07 -23.55
C VAL A 156 13.88 -4.88 -24.84
N GLN A 157 13.24 -4.32 -25.86
CA GLN A 157 13.82 -4.11 -27.19
C GLN A 157 14.29 -5.45 -27.81
N HIS A 158 15.54 -5.53 -28.25
CA HIS A 158 16.09 -6.74 -28.85
C HIS A 158 16.82 -7.67 -27.88
N ARG A 159 16.72 -7.40 -26.56
CA ARG A 159 17.41 -8.17 -25.52
C ARG A 159 16.71 -9.50 -25.28
N THR A 160 17.50 -10.52 -24.98
CA THR A 160 16.99 -11.87 -24.68
C THR A 160 17.69 -12.47 -23.45
N GLY A 161 17.10 -13.50 -22.86
CA GLY A 161 17.71 -14.23 -21.75
C GLY A 161 18.02 -13.33 -20.56
N GLN A 162 19.21 -13.47 -20.00
CA GLN A 162 19.66 -12.77 -18.79
C GLN A 162 19.69 -11.24 -18.99
N GLU A 163 20.11 -10.76 -20.15
CA GLU A 163 20.17 -9.32 -20.42
C GLU A 163 18.77 -8.67 -20.40
N ALA A 164 17.76 -9.37 -20.92
CA ALA A 164 16.37 -8.91 -20.86
C ALA A 164 15.85 -8.85 -19.43
N LEU A 165 16.22 -9.83 -18.59
CA LEU A 165 15.84 -9.84 -17.17
C LEU A 165 16.46 -8.68 -16.38
N GLU A 166 17.76 -8.45 -16.57
CA GLU A 166 18.47 -7.35 -15.89
C GLU A 166 17.95 -5.98 -16.34
N TYR A 167 17.64 -5.84 -17.63
CA TYR A 167 17.06 -4.62 -18.14
C TYR A 167 15.64 -4.38 -17.60
N SER A 168 14.80 -5.43 -17.55
CA SER A 168 13.46 -5.37 -16.96
C SER A 168 13.52 -5.04 -15.48
N TRP A 169 14.51 -5.58 -14.76
CA TRP A 169 14.73 -5.27 -13.34
C TRP A 169 15.02 -3.78 -13.15
N LYS A 170 15.97 -3.24 -13.92
CA LYS A 170 16.32 -1.82 -13.88
C LYS A 170 15.13 -0.91 -14.18
N LEU A 171 14.33 -1.23 -15.21
CA LEU A 171 13.13 -0.46 -15.54
C LEU A 171 12.08 -0.56 -14.42
N GLY A 172 11.92 -1.73 -13.80
CA GLY A 172 11.01 -1.93 -12.68
C GLY A 172 11.41 -1.13 -11.44
N GLU A 173 12.70 -1.07 -11.10
CA GLU A 173 13.20 -0.23 -10.00
C GLU A 173 13.00 1.26 -10.29
N GLN A 174 13.27 1.69 -11.52
CA GLN A 174 13.03 3.06 -11.94
C GLN A 174 11.53 3.41 -11.86
N ALA A 175 10.65 2.56 -12.38
CA ALA A 175 9.22 2.77 -12.34
C ALA A 175 8.69 2.86 -10.89
N ALA A 176 9.13 1.97 -10.00
CA ALA A 176 8.79 2.02 -8.59
C ALA A 176 9.25 3.33 -7.94
N SER A 177 10.50 3.74 -8.17
CA SER A 177 11.07 4.97 -7.63
C SER A 177 10.33 6.23 -8.11
N GLU A 178 9.97 6.27 -9.39
CA GLU A 178 9.24 7.40 -9.97
C GLU A 178 7.79 7.46 -9.50
N CYS A 179 7.09 6.32 -9.48
CA CYS A 179 5.71 6.25 -8.97
C CYS A 179 5.62 6.64 -7.49
N ASN A 180 6.62 6.32 -6.68
CA ASN A 180 6.64 6.71 -5.26
C ASN A 180 6.58 8.21 -5.03
N LYS A 181 7.00 9.03 -6.00
CA LYS A 181 6.89 10.50 -5.92
C LYS A 181 5.45 10.99 -6.00
N LEU A 182 4.54 10.15 -6.52
CA LEU A 182 3.11 10.47 -6.63
C LEU A 182 2.36 10.23 -5.32
N PHE A 183 2.95 9.43 -4.40
CA PHE A 183 2.24 8.93 -3.22
C PHE A 183 2.66 9.64 -1.94
N LYS A 184 1.67 9.91 -1.10
CA LYS A 184 1.89 10.45 0.25
C LYS A 184 2.55 9.39 1.14
N SER A 185 3.65 9.74 1.81
CA SER A 185 4.30 8.85 2.78
C SER A 185 3.30 8.42 3.89
N PRO A 186 3.34 7.18 4.37
CA PRO A 186 4.34 6.13 4.17
C PRO A 186 3.97 5.10 3.08
N LYS A 187 3.16 5.46 2.09
CA LYS A 187 2.83 4.59 0.95
C LYS A 187 4.09 4.35 0.13
N ASN A 188 4.39 3.11 -0.20
CA ASN A 188 5.61 2.73 -0.90
C ASN A 188 5.36 1.59 -1.89
N LEU A 189 5.74 1.80 -3.14
CA LEU A 189 5.71 0.81 -4.22
C LEU A 189 7.12 0.25 -4.40
N GLU A 190 7.25 -1.06 -4.50
CA GLU A 190 8.53 -1.76 -4.62
C GLU A 190 8.53 -2.70 -5.83
N LEU A 191 9.70 -2.93 -6.42
CA LEU A 191 9.90 -4.05 -7.32
C LEU A 191 10.11 -5.31 -6.49
N GLU A 192 9.13 -6.20 -6.47
CA GLU A 192 9.24 -7.46 -5.73
C GLU A 192 9.95 -8.53 -6.54
N LYS A 193 9.52 -8.71 -7.79
CA LYS A 193 9.99 -9.82 -8.66
C LYS A 193 9.91 -9.46 -10.12
N VAL A 194 10.74 -10.12 -10.93
CA VAL A 194 10.61 -10.21 -12.38
C VAL A 194 10.30 -11.66 -12.74
N TYR A 195 9.29 -11.87 -13.57
CA TYR A 195 8.86 -13.19 -14.03
C TYR A 195 9.27 -13.40 -15.49
N TYR A 196 9.90 -14.57 -15.75
CA TYR A 196 10.25 -14.97 -17.11
C TYR A 196 10.40 -16.50 -17.20
N PRO A 197 9.62 -17.16 -18.04
CA PRO A 197 8.42 -16.66 -18.70
C PRO A 197 7.27 -16.39 -17.73
N TYR A 198 6.34 -15.52 -18.11
CA TYR A 198 5.12 -15.25 -17.35
C TYR A 198 3.90 -15.78 -18.09
N ILE A 199 3.12 -16.62 -17.43
CA ILE A 199 1.87 -17.17 -17.97
C ILE A 199 0.74 -16.83 -17.01
N LEU A 200 -0.25 -16.09 -17.51
CA LEU A 200 -1.48 -15.81 -16.79
C LEU A 200 -2.61 -16.69 -17.37
N TYR A 201 -3.01 -17.71 -16.62
CA TYR A 201 -4.02 -18.68 -17.09
C TYR A 201 -5.45 -18.21 -16.85
N SER A 202 -5.75 -17.67 -15.66
CA SER A 202 -7.09 -17.25 -15.29
C SER A 202 -7.05 -16.09 -14.31
N LYS A 203 -8.03 -15.19 -14.42
CA LYS A 203 -8.30 -14.19 -13.41
C LYS A 203 -9.17 -14.83 -12.32
N LYS A 204 -8.81 -14.67 -11.07
CA LYS A 204 -9.65 -15.06 -9.92
C LYS A 204 -10.94 -14.27 -9.87
#